data_a44cfbc573cdce97e1e0448bfdf55819
#
_entry.id   a44cfbc573cdce97e1e0448bfdf55819
#
_cell.length_a   1.000
_cell.length_b   1.000
_cell.length_c   1.000
_cell.angle_alpha   90.00
_cell.angle_beta   90.00
_cell.angle_gamma   90.00
#
_symmetry.space_group_name_H-M   'P 1'
#
loop_
_entity.id
_entity.type
_entity.pdbx_description
1 polymer ?
#
loop_
_entity_poly.entity_id
_entity_poly.type
_entity_poly.pdbx_seq_one_letter_code
_entity_poly.pdbx_strand_id
1 'polypeptide(L)'
;MFWLIKKEFLYNFRYKMRTLNLFFNPFFMIAPYVLLAENYQAGSRILGSMILWSWLVQLIYGISYGIESLKIEGVLGIILMSPIHFIGYQFAYYIYLIFHQLLVTGITLILTYIFLGVTVDNTLMFFGTLIISSVGLFCFTVGYSSFVLKYKKMQGINTTLQNVFGFLSGYTIPVKKFPVVLRFASYLIPLTYAIYAMDIEYAVSPIYICMFALISLVWLVVGVIFVNKNLNSMKKRGDFEQW
;
A
#
# COMPACT_ATOMS: atom_id res chain seq x y z
N MET A 1 20.04 6.68 -5.04
CA MET A 1 18.76 6.73 -4.30
C MET A 1 18.10 8.11 -4.32
N PHE A 2 18.76 9.16 -3.86
CA PHE A 2 18.20 10.53 -3.81
C PHE A 2 17.67 11.03 -5.16
N TRP A 3 18.39 10.83 -6.27
CA TRP A 3 17.98 11.23 -7.62
C TRP A 3 16.68 10.54 -8.09
N LEU A 4 16.45 9.30 -7.70
CA LEU A 4 15.22 8.57 -8.04
C LEU A 4 14.01 9.19 -7.34
N ILE A 5 14.14 9.48 -6.05
CA ILE A 5 13.11 10.16 -5.26
C ILE A 5 12.79 11.53 -5.87
N LYS A 6 13.84 12.33 -6.17
CA LYS A 6 13.69 13.66 -6.79
C LYS A 6 13.01 13.60 -8.16
N LYS A 7 13.39 12.62 -9.01
CA LYS A 7 12.77 12.39 -10.33
C LYS A 7 11.27 12.17 -10.20
N GLU A 8 10.84 11.28 -9.29
CA GLU A 8 9.44 10.94 -9.10
C GLU A 8 8.61 12.11 -8.55
N PHE A 9 9.17 12.89 -7.62
CA PHE A 9 8.53 14.13 -7.16
C PHE A 9 8.34 15.12 -8.30
N LEU A 10 9.39 15.44 -9.04
CA LEU A 10 9.33 16.39 -10.15
C LEU A 10 8.35 15.92 -11.24
N TYR A 11 8.34 14.63 -11.54
CA TYR A 11 7.44 14.06 -12.54
C TYR A 11 5.96 14.22 -12.12
N ASN A 12 5.62 13.91 -10.89
CA ASN A 12 4.24 14.02 -10.41
C ASN A 12 3.76 15.47 -10.30
N PHE A 13 4.59 16.38 -9.79
CA PHE A 13 4.20 17.79 -9.65
C PHE A 13 4.24 18.60 -10.96
N ARG A 14 4.91 18.09 -11.99
CA ARG A 14 4.92 18.75 -13.31
C ARG A 14 3.54 18.78 -13.97
N TYR A 15 2.71 17.78 -13.73
CA TYR A 15 1.38 17.66 -14.33
C TYR A 15 0.29 18.06 -13.33
N LYS A 16 -0.14 19.35 -13.39
CA LYS A 16 -1.11 19.93 -12.44
C LYS A 16 -2.40 19.11 -12.29
N MET A 17 -2.99 18.63 -13.40
CA MET A 17 -4.22 17.83 -13.36
C MET A 17 -4.02 16.48 -12.67
N ARG A 18 -2.87 15.85 -12.86
CA ARG A 18 -2.51 14.61 -12.16
C ARG A 18 -2.35 14.86 -10.68
N THR A 19 -1.69 15.95 -10.30
CA THR A 19 -1.50 16.35 -8.90
C THR A 19 -2.86 16.62 -8.22
N LEU A 20 -3.76 17.36 -8.87
CA LEU A 20 -5.11 17.58 -8.35
C LEU A 20 -5.87 16.27 -8.14
N ASN A 21 -5.85 15.37 -9.13
CA ASN A 21 -6.51 14.08 -9.00
C ASN A 21 -5.95 13.24 -7.84
N LEU A 22 -4.63 13.24 -7.63
CA LEU A 22 -3.99 12.51 -6.53
C LEU A 22 -4.47 12.98 -5.15
N PHE A 23 -4.76 14.25 -4.99
CA PHE A 23 -5.21 14.82 -3.71
C PHE A 23 -6.72 14.67 -3.50
N PHE A 24 -7.52 14.88 -4.53
CA PHE A 24 -8.98 14.86 -4.40
C PHE A 24 -9.56 13.44 -4.49
N ASN A 25 -8.96 12.55 -5.26
CA ASN A 25 -9.49 11.19 -5.47
C ASN A 25 -9.68 10.41 -4.15
N PRO A 26 -8.74 10.38 -3.19
CA PRO A 26 -8.95 9.69 -1.92
C PRO A 26 -10.10 10.30 -1.09
N PHE A 27 -10.25 11.62 -1.11
CA PHE A 27 -11.35 12.29 -0.43
C PHE A 27 -12.70 11.85 -1.00
N PHE A 28 -12.91 11.94 -2.32
CA PHE A 28 -14.17 11.52 -2.95
C PHE A 28 -14.45 10.03 -2.80
N MET A 29 -13.42 9.22 -2.66
CA MET A 29 -13.57 7.80 -2.44
C MET A 29 -14.00 7.48 -1.00
N ILE A 30 -13.53 8.24 -0.02
CA ILE A 30 -13.79 8.02 1.40
C ILE A 30 -15.08 8.71 1.85
N ALA A 31 -15.37 9.91 1.33
CA ALA A 31 -16.49 10.75 1.76
C ALA A 31 -17.85 10.03 1.80
N PRO A 32 -18.27 9.25 0.78
CA PRO A 32 -19.57 8.56 0.82
C PRO A 32 -19.71 7.60 2.00
N TYR A 33 -18.63 6.89 2.35
CA TYR A 33 -18.65 5.94 3.46
C TYR A 33 -18.70 6.62 4.82
N VAL A 34 -18.02 7.75 4.96
CA VAL A 34 -18.07 8.56 6.18
C VAL A 34 -19.44 9.20 6.36
N LEU A 35 -20.06 9.67 5.28
CA LEU A 35 -21.44 10.23 5.31
C LEU A 35 -22.50 9.20 5.69
N LEU A 36 -22.30 7.94 5.34
CA LEU A 36 -23.20 6.84 5.69
C LEU A 36 -22.98 6.31 7.11
N ALA A 37 -22.00 6.83 7.85
CA ALA A 37 -21.75 6.42 9.22
C ALA A 37 -22.87 6.90 10.16
N GLU A 38 -23.33 6.01 11.05
CA GLU A 38 -24.44 6.28 11.98
C GLU A 38 -24.08 7.35 13.02
N ASN A 39 -22.80 7.48 13.37
CA ASN A 39 -22.32 8.45 14.36
C ASN A 39 -20.88 8.86 14.07
N TYR A 40 -20.39 9.89 14.80
CA TYR A 40 -19.04 10.41 14.64
C TYR A 40 -17.94 9.35 14.86
N GLN A 41 -18.08 8.50 15.87
CA GLN A 41 -17.07 7.46 16.17
C GLN A 41 -16.99 6.41 15.06
N ALA A 42 -18.14 6.00 14.49
CA ALA A 42 -18.16 5.12 13.34
C ALA A 42 -17.52 5.79 12.12
N GLY A 43 -17.80 7.08 11.90
CA GLY A 43 -17.18 7.89 10.84
C GLY A 43 -15.66 7.99 10.97
N SER A 44 -15.16 8.29 12.15
CA SER A 44 -13.73 8.36 12.46
C SER A 44 -13.02 7.04 12.21
N ARG A 45 -13.63 5.92 12.64
CA ARG A 45 -13.10 4.57 12.41
C ARG A 45 -13.05 4.21 10.93
N ILE A 46 -14.14 4.46 10.19
CA ILE A 46 -14.19 4.22 8.74
C ILE A 46 -13.14 5.07 8.02
N LEU A 47 -13.01 6.34 8.39
CA LEU A 47 -11.99 7.23 7.84
C LEU A 47 -10.58 6.67 8.03
N GLY A 48 -10.22 6.27 9.24
CA GLY A 48 -8.91 5.71 9.56
C GLY A 48 -8.60 4.43 8.78
N SER A 49 -9.55 3.49 8.74
CA SER A 49 -9.37 2.21 8.03
C SER A 49 -9.29 2.39 6.51
N MET A 50 -10.05 3.31 5.93
CA MET A 50 -10.02 3.61 4.50
C MET A 50 -8.73 4.34 4.09
N ILE A 51 -8.18 5.20 4.96
CA ILE A 51 -6.87 5.80 4.73
C ILE A 51 -5.80 4.70 4.70
N LEU A 52 -5.78 3.76 5.64
CA LEU A 52 -4.85 2.62 5.62
C LEU A 52 -5.00 1.77 4.35
N TRP A 53 -6.23 1.52 3.93
CA TRP A 53 -6.46 0.82 2.68
C TRP A 53 -5.92 1.61 1.47
N SER A 54 -6.09 2.92 1.45
CA SER A 54 -5.52 3.78 0.38
C SER A 54 -3.99 3.69 0.32
N TRP A 55 -3.31 3.52 1.47
CA TRP A 55 -1.86 3.27 1.52
C TRP A 55 -1.48 1.94 0.89
N LEU A 56 -2.21 0.86 1.18
CA LEU A 56 -1.99 -0.44 0.52
C LEU A 56 -2.17 -0.33 -0.99
N VAL A 57 -3.27 0.30 -1.44
CA VAL A 57 -3.58 0.51 -2.86
C VAL A 57 -2.44 1.25 -3.56
N GLN A 58 -1.97 2.35 -2.96
CA GLN A 58 -0.90 3.16 -3.53
C GLN A 58 0.44 2.42 -3.59
N LEU A 59 0.76 1.63 -2.57
CA LEU A 59 1.98 0.82 -2.56
C LEU A 59 1.94 -0.29 -3.62
N ILE A 60 0.83 -1.02 -3.73
CA ILE A 60 0.67 -2.07 -4.76
C ILE A 60 0.72 -1.44 -6.15
N TYR A 61 -0.03 -0.37 -6.38
CA TYR A 61 -0.08 0.31 -7.68
C TYR A 61 1.30 0.87 -8.05
N GLY A 62 1.93 1.61 -7.13
CA GLY A 62 3.22 2.24 -7.38
C GLY A 62 4.31 1.23 -7.71
N ILE A 63 4.45 0.16 -6.91
CA ILE A 63 5.46 -0.86 -7.16
C ILE A 63 5.17 -1.63 -8.45
N SER A 64 3.91 -1.98 -8.72
CA SER A 64 3.54 -2.67 -9.96
C SER A 64 3.81 -1.81 -11.19
N TYR A 65 3.33 -0.58 -11.17
CA TYR A 65 3.53 0.36 -12.28
C TYR A 65 5.01 0.67 -12.49
N GLY A 66 5.76 0.85 -11.38
CA GLY A 66 7.21 1.06 -11.45
C GLY A 66 7.96 -0.09 -12.13
N ILE A 67 7.62 -1.35 -11.81
CA ILE A 67 8.24 -2.51 -12.44
C ILE A 67 7.81 -2.66 -13.91
N GLU A 68 6.53 -2.46 -14.20
CA GLU A 68 6.02 -2.55 -15.57
C GLU A 68 6.62 -1.45 -16.48
N SER A 69 6.75 -0.22 -16.00
CA SER A 69 7.38 0.86 -16.77
C SER A 69 8.85 0.54 -17.07
N LEU A 70 9.60 -0.01 -16.11
CA LEU A 70 10.98 -0.44 -16.33
C LEU A 70 11.10 -1.55 -17.39
N LYS A 71 10.11 -2.44 -17.46
CA LYS A 71 10.07 -3.48 -18.51
C LYS A 71 9.77 -2.88 -19.90
N ILE A 72 8.76 -1.98 -19.95
CA ILE A 72 8.34 -1.35 -21.22
C ILE A 72 9.44 -0.43 -21.75
N GLU A 73 10.12 0.30 -20.87
CA GLU A 73 11.22 1.20 -21.23
C GLU A 73 12.54 0.47 -21.51
N GLY A 74 12.61 -0.86 -21.35
CA GLY A 74 13.85 -1.64 -21.50
C GLY A 74 14.92 -1.37 -20.44
N VAL A 75 14.59 -0.59 -19.41
CA VAL A 75 15.55 -0.14 -18.36
C VAL A 75 15.76 -1.22 -17.30
N LEU A 76 14.86 -2.20 -17.18
CA LEU A 76 14.96 -3.25 -16.16
C LEU A 76 16.28 -4.02 -16.25
N GLY A 77 16.72 -4.36 -17.46
CA GLY A 77 18.02 -5.01 -17.69
C GLY A 77 19.19 -4.20 -17.17
N ILE A 78 19.20 -2.88 -17.38
CA ILE A 78 20.24 -1.97 -16.92
C ILE A 78 20.29 -1.93 -15.39
N ILE A 79 19.12 -1.87 -14.72
CA ILE A 79 19.03 -1.89 -13.25
C ILE A 79 19.55 -3.21 -12.70
N LEU A 80 19.26 -4.34 -13.34
CA LEU A 80 19.72 -5.66 -12.91
C LEU A 80 21.21 -5.89 -13.11
N MET A 81 21.85 -5.15 -14.02
CA MET A 81 23.30 -5.14 -14.23
C MET A 81 24.02 -4.12 -13.33
N SER A 82 23.28 -3.19 -12.71
CA SER A 82 23.84 -2.22 -11.78
C SER A 82 24.24 -2.88 -10.46
N PRO A 83 25.15 -2.28 -9.66
CA PRO A 83 25.54 -2.80 -8.35
C PRO A 83 24.39 -2.66 -7.32
N ILE A 84 23.28 -2.05 -7.70
CA ILE A 84 22.14 -1.84 -6.80
C ILE A 84 21.27 -3.10 -6.80
N HIS A 85 21.04 -3.67 -5.63
CA HIS A 85 20.11 -4.79 -5.49
C HIS A 85 18.69 -4.35 -5.86
N PHE A 86 17.93 -5.17 -6.59
CA PHE A 86 16.57 -4.85 -7.04
C PHE A 86 15.62 -4.47 -5.87
N ILE A 87 15.75 -5.16 -4.72
CA ILE A 87 15.00 -4.82 -3.50
C ILE A 87 15.40 -3.45 -2.96
N GLY A 88 16.67 -3.06 -3.09
CA GLY A 88 17.15 -1.72 -2.74
C GLY A 88 16.53 -0.63 -3.62
N TYR A 89 16.32 -0.91 -4.91
CA TYR A 89 15.58 -0.04 -5.81
C TYR A 89 14.12 0.11 -5.36
N GLN A 90 13.43 -1.01 -5.05
CA GLN A 90 12.07 -0.98 -4.53
C GLN A 90 11.95 -0.20 -3.22
N PHE A 91 12.94 -0.33 -2.34
CA PHE A 91 12.98 0.41 -1.07
C PHE A 91 13.12 1.92 -1.29
N ALA A 92 13.94 2.36 -2.25
CA ALA A 92 14.05 3.78 -2.59
C ALA A 92 12.73 4.35 -3.12
N TYR A 93 12.05 3.56 -3.97
CA TYR A 93 10.74 3.94 -4.49
C TYR A 93 9.67 3.97 -3.39
N TYR A 94 9.71 3.03 -2.45
CA TYR A 94 8.84 2.99 -1.28
C TYR A 94 8.99 4.24 -0.40
N ILE A 95 10.22 4.72 -0.16
CA ILE A 95 10.44 5.97 0.59
C ILE A 95 9.73 7.14 -0.10
N TYR A 96 9.84 7.24 -1.42
CA TYR A 96 9.09 8.25 -2.18
C TYR A 96 7.58 8.11 -1.97
N LEU A 97 7.04 6.89 -2.07
CA LEU A 97 5.60 6.63 -1.90
C LEU A 97 5.09 7.00 -0.50
N ILE A 98 5.88 6.76 0.56
CA ILE A 98 5.51 7.19 1.93
C ILE A 98 5.37 8.70 2.00
N PHE A 99 6.38 9.46 1.56
CA PHE A 99 6.30 10.92 1.60
C PHE A 99 5.11 11.45 0.81
N HIS A 100 4.89 10.91 -0.38
CA HIS A 100 3.73 11.26 -1.19
C HIS A 100 2.42 10.95 -0.45
N GLN A 101 2.30 9.77 0.13
CA GLN A 101 1.07 9.34 0.78
C GLN A 101 0.80 10.08 2.10
N LEU A 102 1.84 10.50 2.83
CA LEU A 102 1.69 11.38 3.99
C LEU A 102 1.06 12.72 3.61
N LEU A 103 1.50 13.33 2.49
CA LEU A 103 0.90 14.57 1.98
C LEU A 103 -0.56 14.36 1.58
N VAL A 104 -0.85 13.30 0.84
CA VAL A 104 -2.22 12.95 0.44
C VAL A 104 -3.11 12.74 1.66
N THR A 105 -2.64 12.00 2.66
CA THR A 105 -3.38 11.75 3.91
C THR A 105 -3.66 13.05 4.66
N GLY A 106 -2.67 13.92 4.78
CA GLY A 106 -2.86 15.24 5.43
C GLY A 106 -3.94 16.06 4.75
N ILE A 107 -3.92 16.14 3.42
CA ILE A 107 -4.93 16.87 2.64
C ILE A 107 -6.31 16.20 2.78
N THR A 108 -6.38 14.87 2.72
CA THR A 108 -7.64 14.13 2.91
C THR A 108 -8.25 14.41 4.28
N LEU A 109 -7.46 14.41 5.36
CA LEU A 109 -7.92 14.72 6.72
C LEU A 109 -8.42 16.18 6.83
N ILE A 110 -7.75 17.14 6.19
CA ILE A 110 -8.19 18.52 6.16
C ILE A 110 -9.53 18.65 5.43
N LEU A 111 -9.67 18.02 4.25
CA LEU A 111 -10.89 18.04 3.47
C LEU A 111 -12.05 17.36 4.21
N THR A 112 -11.83 16.21 4.84
CA THR A 112 -12.88 15.53 5.62
C THR A 112 -13.30 16.35 6.84
N TYR A 113 -12.38 17.05 7.49
CA TYR A 113 -12.73 17.97 8.57
C TYR A 113 -13.58 19.15 8.08
N ILE A 114 -13.17 19.81 7.00
CA ILE A 114 -13.87 20.99 6.48
C ILE A 114 -15.27 20.65 5.95
N PHE A 115 -15.40 19.57 5.17
CA PHE A 115 -16.64 19.25 4.48
C PHE A 115 -17.57 18.32 5.27
N LEU A 116 -17.04 17.44 6.12
CA LEU A 116 -17.81 16.40 6.82
C LEU A 116 -17.81 16.59 8.35
N GLY A 117 -16.95 17.46 8.89
CA GLY A 117 -16.79 17.65 10.33
C GLY A 117 -16.20 16.43 11.06
N VAL A 118 -15.65 15.46 10.34
CA VAL A 118 -15.10 14.22 10.90
C VAL A 118 -13.59 14.20 10.80
N THR A 119 -12.94 13.85 11.90
CA THR A 119 -11.50 13.61 11.98
C THR A 119 -11.21 12.27 12.63
N VAL A 120 -9.97 11.85 12.58
CA VAL A 120 -9.49 10.67 13.30
C VAL A 120 -9.20 11.06 14.75
N ASP A 121 -9.69 10.25 15.69
CA ASP A 121 -9.39 10.40 17.10
C ASP A 121 -7.89 10.23 17.33
N ASN A 122 -7.28 11.10 18.13
CA ASN A 122 -5.83 11.10 18.41
C ASN A 122 -4.94 11.08 17.15
N THR A 123 -4.93 12.19 16.42
CA THR A 123 -4.20 12.37 15.15
C THR A 123 -2.71 12.00 15.25
N LEU A 124 -2.03 12.26 16.37
CA LEU A 124 -0.61 11.94 16.55
C LEU A 124 -0.39 10.41 16.56
N MET A 125 -1.20 9.68 17.32
CA MET A 125 -1.14 8.22 17.38
C MET A 125 -1.49 7.59 16.02
N PHE A 126 -2.44 8.19 15.30
CA PHE A 126 -2.82 7.79 13.97
C PHE A 126 -1.64 7.87 12.98
N PHE A 127 -0.93 8.99 12.91
CA PHE A 127 0.25 9.09 12.05
C PHE A 127 1.37 8.13 12.46
N GLY A 128 1.56 7.90 13.75
CA GLY A 128 2.49 6.88 14.25
C GLY A 128 2.14 5.48 13.75
N THR A 129 0.87 5.09 13.86
CA THR A 129 0.40 3.79 13.36
C THR A 129 0.47 3.67 11.84
N LEU A 130 0.23 4.76 11.09
CA LEU A 130 0.41 4.78 9.64
C LEU A 130 1.86 4.50 9.24
N ILE A 131 2.84 5.13 9.89
CA ILE A 131 4.26 4.94 9.59
C ILE A 131 4.68 3.49 9.89
N ILE A 132 4.30 2.96 11.05
CA ILE A 132 4.61 1.57 11.43
C ILE A 132 3.93 0.60 10.45
N SER A 133 2.65 0.82 10.14
CA SER A 133 1.89 -0.01 9.21
C SER A 133 2.47 0.01 7.80
N SER A 134 3.03 1.14 7.36
CA SER A 134 3.65 1.27 6.05
C SER A 134 4.83 0.32 5.86
N VAL A 135 5.60 0.05 6.91
CA VAL A 135 6.72 -0.91 6.86
C VAL A 135 6.20 -2.33 6.59
N GLY A 136 5.16 -2.74 7.30
CA GLY A 136 4.56 -4.07 7.08
C GLY A 136 3.88 -4.19 5.71
N LEU A 137 3.24 -3.12 5.25
CA LEU A 137 2.66 -3.07 3.91
C LEU A 137 3.75 -3.12 2.82
N PHE A 138 4.92 -2.51 3.05
CA PHE A 138 6.06 -2.66 2.16
C PHE A 138 6.54 -4.11 2.08
N CYS A 139 6.66 -4.80 3.21
CA CYS A 139 7.02 -6.23 3.23
C CYS A 139 6.05 -7.07 2.40
N PHE A 140 4.75 -6.80 2.50
CA PHE A 140 3.71 -7.43 1.69
C PHE A 140 3.90 -7.11 0.19
N THR A 141 4.17 -5.86 -0.16
CA THR A 141 4.34 -5.46 -1.56
C THR A 141 5.63 -5.99 -2.19
N VAL A 142 6.68 -6.27 -1.42
CA VAL A 142 7.86 -7.02 -1.90
C VAL A 142 7.44 -8.43 -2.35
N GLY A 143 6.60 -9.12 -1.56
CA GLY A 143 6.01 -10.39 -1.97
C GLY A 143 5.18 -10.26 -3.25
N TYR A 144 4.35 -9.24 -3.32
CA TYR A 144 3.52 -8.95 -4.47
C TYR A 144 4.34 -8.66 -5.74
N SER A 145 5.44 -7.94 -5.63
CA SER A 145 6.31 -7.60 -6.75
C SER A 145 6.87 -8.82 -7.48
N SER A 146 6.97 -9.96 -6.81
CA SER A 146 7.39 -11.22 -7.43
C SER A 146 6.41 -11.70 -8.51
N PHE A 147 5.11 -11.46 -8.32
CA PHE A 147 4.09 -11.75 -9.33
C PHE A 147 4.21 -10.80 -10.51
N VAL A 148 4.42 -9.51 -10.24
CA VAL A 148 4.60 -8.49 -11.29
C VAL A 148 5.84 -8.78 -12.15
N LEU A 149 6.92 -9.29 -11.55
CA LEU A 149 8.09 -9.72 -12.30
C LEU A 149 7.79 -10.90 -13.22
N LYS A 150 6.98 -11.84 -12.78
CA LYS A 150 6.66 -13.07 -13.52
C LYS A 150 5.70 -12.82 -14.69
N TYR A 151 4.69 -11.97 -14.51
CA TYR A 151 3.63 -11.74 -15.50
C TYR A 151 3.88 -10.49 -16.34
N LYS A 152 3.43 -10.50 -17.60
CA LYS A 152 3.69 -9.43 -18.57
C LYS A 152 2.89 -8.17 -18.31
N LYS A 153 1.60 -8.29 -18.02
CA LYS A 153 0.67 -7.18 -17.79
C LYS A 153 -0.14 -7.46 -16.53
N MET A 154 0.09 -6.66 -15.49
CA MET A 154 -0.59 -6.83 -14.21
C MET A 154 -1.62 -5.72 -13.92
N GLN A 155 -1.64 -4.62 -14.69
CA GLN A 155 -2.50 -3.47 -14.40
C GLN A 155 -3.98 -3.83 -14.27
N GLY A 156 -4.52 -4.67 -15.17
CA GLY A 156 -5.93 -5.09 -15.10
C GLY A 156 -6.24 -5.94 -13.86
N ILE A 157 -5.30 -6.76 -13.42
CA ILE A 157 -5.45 -7.63 -12.25
C ILE A 157 -5.20 -6.85 -10.96
N ASN A 158 -4.34 -5.83 -10.99
CA ASN A 158 -3.98 -5.03 -9.82
C ASN A 158 -5.21 -4.45 -9.12
N THR A 159 -6.13 -3.83 -9.86
CA THR A 159 -7.35 -3.24 -9.30
C THR A 159 -8.22 -4.29 -8.62
N THR A 160 -8.38 -5.45 -9.24
CA THR A 160 -9.16 -6.55 -8.65
C THR A 160 -8.50 -7.07 -7.38
N LEU A 161 -7.19 -7.29 -7.38
CA LEU A 161 -6.46 -7.76 -6.21
C LEU A 161 -6.46 -6.74 -5.08
N GLN A 162 -6.32 -5.45 -5.38
CA GLN A 162 -6.43 -4.38 -4.39
C GLN A 162 -7.79 -4.39 -3.69
N ASN A 163 -8.88 -4.53 -4.45
CA ASN A 163 -10.23 -4.60 -3.91
C ASN A 163 -10.43 -5.88 -3.07
N VAL A 164 -9.90 -7.03 -3.53
CA VAL A 164 -9.95 -8.28 -2.77
C VAL A 164 -9.18 -8.16 -1.46
N PHE A 165 -7.94 -7.66 -1.49
CA PHE A 165 -7.14 -7.47 -0.28
C PHE A 165 -7.75 -6.44 0.65
N GLY A 166 -8.32 -5.35 0.10
CA GLY A 166 -9.07 -4.37 0.86
C GLY A 166 -10.26 -5.02 1.56
N PHE A 167 -11.16 -5.63 0.81
CA PHE A 167 -12.34 -6.30 1.37
C PHE A 167 -11.98 -7.28 2.47
N LEU A 168 -11.04 -8.19 2.21
CA LEU A 168 -10.57 -9.17 3.19
C LEU A 168 -9.93 -8.53 4.42
N SER A 169 -9.28 -7.38 4.30
CA SER A 169 -8.66 -6.71 5.44
C SER A 169 -9.64 -6.12 6.45
N GLY A 170 -10.92 -5.99 6.06
CA GLY A 170 -11.95 -5.52 6.97
C GLY A 170 -12.08 -4.00 7.06
N TYR A 171 -11.62 -3.24 6.05
CA TYR A 171 -11.67 -1.78 6.08
C TYR A 171 -13.09 -1.21 6.05
N THR A 172 -14.06 -1.91 5.43
CA THR A 172 -15.48 -1.52 5.43
C THR A 172 -16.31 -2.35 6.40
N ILE A 173 -16.10 -3.66 6.43
CA ILE A 173 -16.86 -4.59 7.25
C ILE A 173 -15.90 -5.27 8.23
N PRO A 174 -16.09 -5.17 9.55
CA PRO A 174 -15.21 -5.81 10.52
C PRO A 174 -15.04 -7.30 10.24
N VAL A 175 -13.79 -7.80 10.26
CA VAL A 175 -13.46 -9.22 9.96
C VAL A 175 -14.21 -10.21 10.85
N LYS A 176 -14.60 -9.79 12.06
CA LYS A 176 -15.41 -10.61 12.97
C LYS A 176 -16.76 -11.06 12.37
N LYS A 177 -17.32 -10.29 11.44
CA LYS A 177 -18.57 -10.60 10.74
C LYS A 177 -18.40 -11.57 9.56
N PHE A 178 -17.16 -11.90 9.19
CA PHE A 178 -16.88 -12.79 8.07
C PHE A 178 -17.10 -14.27 8.41
N PRO A 179 -17.52 -15.09 7.44
CA PRO A 179 -17.49 -16.55 7.54
C PRO A 179 -16.06 -17.04 7.87
N VAL A 180 -15.96 -18.21 8.50
CA VAL A 180 -14.70 -18.75 9.02
C VAL A 180 -13.59 -18.78 7.94
N VAL A 181 -13.92 -19.20 6.72
CA VAL A 181 -12.95 -19.30 5.61
C VAL A 181 -12.38 -17.92 5.23
N LEU A 182 -13.24 -16.90 5.07
CA LEU A 182 -12.80 -15.54 4.76
C LEU A 182 -12.02 -14.92 5.90
N ARG A 183 -12.36 -15.25 7.14
CA ARG A 183 -11.63 -14.78 8.33
C ARG A 183 -10.20 -15.31 8.36
N PHE A 184 -9.97 -16.58 8.01
CA PHE A 184 -8.61 -17.12 7.89
C PHE A 184 -7.82 -16.39 6.79
N ALA A 185 -8.42 -16.14 5.63
CA ALA A 185 -7.78 -15.39 4.56
C ALA A 185 -7.42 -13.95 5.00
N SER A 186 -8.30 -13.30 5.77
CA SER A 186 -8.07 -11.96 6.33
C SER A 186 -6.82 -11.90 7.24
N TYR A 187 -6.59 -12.91 8.05
CA TYR A 187 -5.44 -12.96 8.95
C TYR A 187 -4.09 -13.16 8.25
N LEU A 188 -4.07 -13.51 6.97
CA LEU A 188 -2.85 -13.57 6.16
C LEU A 188 -2.43 -12.18 5.63
N ILE A 189 -3.29 -11.18 5.74
CA ILE A 189 -3.05 -9.84 5.20
C ILE A 189 -2.59 -8.92 6.33
N PRO A 190 -1.39 -8.28 6.23
CA PRO A 190 -0.88 -7.38 7.27
C PRO A 190 -1.82 -6.19 7.55
N LEU A 191 -2.52 -5.70 6.52
CA LEU A 191 -3.46 -4.59 6.64
C LEU A 191 -4.55 -4.85 7.68
N THR A 192 -5.02 -6.09 7.84
CA THR A 192 -6.01 -6.47 8.85
C THR A 192 -5.55 -6.09 10.27
N TYR A 193 -4.30 -6.39 10.59
CA TYR A 193 -3.76 -6.08 11.92
C TYR A 193 -3.48 -4.59 12.09
N ALA A 194 -3.12 -3.89 11.01
CA ALA A 194 -2.98 -2.45 11.02
C ALA A 194 -4.31 -1.74 11.31
N ILE A 195 -5.42 -2.24 10.73
CA ILE A 195 -6.76 -1.72 11.01
C ILE A 195 -7.17 -2.02 12.47
N TYR A 196 -6.90 -3.22 12.98
CA TYR A 196 -7.16 -3.53 14.38
C TYR A 196 -6.34 -2.69 15.35
N ALA A 197 -5.09 -2.36 15.00
CA ALA A 197 -4.26 -1.50 15.84
C ALA A 197 -4.75 -0.05 15.92
N MET A 198 -5.53 0.39 14.93
CA MET A 198 -6.18 1.72 14.94
C MET A 198 -7.53 1.74 15.65
N ASP A 199 -8.15 0.59 15.85
CA ASP A 199 -9.44 0.52 16.50
C ASP A 199 -9.27 0.75 18.02
N ILE A 200 -9.95 1.75 18.57
CA ILE A 200 -9.86 2.14 19.98
C ILE A 200 -10.21 0.97 20.91
N GLU A 201 -11.12 0.10 20.49
CA GLU A 201 -11.48 -1.13 21.23
C GLU A 201 -10.32 -2.11 21.38
N TYR A 202 -9.36 -2.11 20.44
CA TYR A 202 -8.22 -3.03 20.37
C TYR A 202 -6.88 -2.31 20.51
N ALA A 203 -6.90 -0.97 20.62
CA ALA A 203 -5.71 -0.16 20.74
C ALA A 203 -4.83 -0.71 21.88
N VAL A 204 -3.61 -1.14 21.46
CA VAL A 204 -2.55 -1.55 22.39
C VAL A 204 -2.64 -2.97 22.95
N SER A 205 -3.33 -3.91 22.30
CA SER A 205 -2.98 -5.29 22.59
C SER A 205 -1.62 -5.61 21.95
N PRO A 206 -0.55 -5.84 22.73
CA PRO A 206 0.78 -6.16 22.19
C PRO A 206 0.75 -7.38 21.27
N ILE A 207 -0.26 -8.23 21.42
CA ILE A 207 -0.51 -9.40 20.57
C ILE A 207 -0.74 -9.00 19.11
N TYR A 208 -1.54 -7.96 18.82
CA TYR A 208 -1.80 -7.55 17.44
C TYR A 208 -0.57 -6.93 16.77
N ILE A 209 0.24 -6.20 17.52
CA ILE A 209 1.51 -5.64 17.04
C ILE A 209 2.50 -6.77 16.73
N CYS A 210 2.61 -7.76 17.61
CA CYS A 210 3.45 -8.94 17.38
C CYS A 210 2.98 -9.74 16.15
N MET A 211 1.67 -9.98 16.01
CA MET A 211 1.10 -10.67 14.85
C MET A 211 1.32 -9.89 13.55
N PHE A 212 1.14 -8.57 13.58
CA PHE A 212 1.47 -7.70 12.45
C PHE A 212 2.94 -7.84 12.02
N ALA A 213 3.87 -7.75 12.98
CA ALA A 213 5.29 -7.88 12.71
C ALA A 213 5.64 -9.27 12.15
N LEU A 214 5.08 -10.33 12.74
CA LEU A 214 5.32 -11.71 12.32
C LEU A 214 4.84 -11.94 10.88
N ILE A 215 3.61 -11.56 10.57
CA ILE A 215 3.06 -11.74 9.22
C ILE A 215 3.80 -10.88 8.20
N SER A 216 4.18 -9.67 8.56
CA SER A 216 4.99 -8.79 7.71
C SER A 216 6.34 -9.42 7.41
N LEU A 217 7.01 -10.02 8.40
CA LEU A 217 8.26 -10.75 8.22
C LEU A 217 8.08 -11.97 7.31
N VAL A 218 7.02 -12.75 7.48
CA VAL A 218 6.72 -13.89 6.61
C VAL A 218 6.60 -13.43 5.15
N TRP A 219 5.83 -12.37 4.90
CA TRP A 219 5.69 -11.81 3.55
C TRP A 219 7.01 -11.30 2.97
N LEU A 220 7.86 -10.69 3.80
CA LEU A 220 9.19 -10.22 3.37
C LEU A 220 10.08 -11.41 2.98
N VAL A 221 10.20 -12.43 3.83
CA VAL A 221 11.04 -13.60 3.56
C VAL A 221 10.56 -14.33 2.30
N VAL A 222 9.28 -14.64 2.22
CA VAL A 222 8.66 -15.27 1.05
C VAL A 222 8.87 -14.40 -0.19
N GLY A 223 8.64 -13.09 -0.08
CA GLY A 223 8.80 -12.14 -1.16
C GLY A 223 10.23 -12.10 -1.69
N VAL A 224 11.23 -11.99 -0.83
CA VAL A 224 12.65 -11.98 -1.21
C VAL A 224 13.04 -13.26 -1.93
N ILE A 225 12.62 -14.43 -1.43
CA ILE A 225 12.91 -15.73 -2.06
C ILE A 225 12.31 -15.79 -3.47
N PHE A 226 11.03 -15.44 -3.62
CA PHE A 226 10.35 -15.47 -4.92
C PHE A 226 10.88 -14.42 -5.91
N VAL A 227 11.18 -13.21 -5.44
CA VAL A 227 11.80 -12.15 -6.27
C VAL A 227 13.14 -12.66 -6.80
N ASN A 228 14.02 -13.16 -5.94
CA ASN A 228 15.34 -13.66 -6.36
C ASN A 228 15.21 -14.84 -7.34
N LYS A 229 14.27 -15.77 -7.11
CA LYS A 229 14.00 -16.89 -8.01
C LYS A 229 13.55 -16.40 -9.38
N ASN A 230 12.64 -15.42 -9.45
CA ASN A 230 12.15 -14.87 -10.70
C ASN A 230 13.24 -14.10 -11.44
N LEU A 231 14.01 -13.27 -10.74
CA LEU A 231 15.15 -12.55 -11.33
C LEU A 231 16.21 -13.49 -11.90
N ASN A 232 16.55 -14.56 -11.18
CA ASN A 232 17.48 -15.58 -11.67
C ASN A 232 16.95 -16.33 -12.90
N SER A 233 15.64 -16.60 -12.94
CA SER A 233 14.99 -17.19 -14.11
C SER A 233 15.03 -16.24 -15.32
N MET A 234 14.76 -14.94 -15.12
CA MET A 234 14.82 -13.93 -16.17
C MET A 234 16.26 -13.75 -16.70
N LYS A 235 17.28 -13.72 -15.81
CA LYS A 235 18.68 -13.67 -16.21
C LYS A 235 19.10 -14.86 -17.06
N LYS A 236 18.64 -16.08 -16.73
CA LYS A 236 18.96 -17.29 -17.50
C LYS A 236 18.29 -17.32 -18.88
N ARG A 237 17.11 -16.72 -19.02
CA ARG A 237 16.35 -16.69 -20.28
C ARG A 237 16.71 -15.50 -21.18
N GLY A 238 17.40 -14.49 -20.65
CA GLY A 238 17.62 -13.22 -21.34
C GLY A 238 16.34 -12.39 -21.56
N ASP A 239 15.28 -12.68 -20.83
CA ASP A 239 13.92 -12.18 -21.05
C ASP A 239 13.68 -10.92 -20.19
N PHE A 240 14.46 -9.87 -20.48
CA PHE A 240 14.39 -8.58 -19.76
C PHE A 240 13.37 -7.61 -20.40
N GLU A 241 13.13 -7.76 -21.69
CA GLU A 241 12.19 -6.98 -22.48
C GLU A 241 11.01 -7.88 -22.85
N GLN A 242 9.81 -7.45 -22.50
CA GLN A 242 8.62 -8.22 -22.83
C GLN A 242 7.70 -7.38 -23.71
N TRP A 243 7.72 -7.69 -24.99
CA TRP A 243 6.74 -7.25 -25.97
C TRP A 243 5.52 -8.19 -26.00
#